data_a30473a4013cef2c1bd0d920ad4ab54a
#
_entry.id   a30473a4013cef2c1bd0d920ad4ab54a
#
_cell.length_a   1.000
_cell.length_b   1.000
_cell.length_c   1.000
_cell.angle_alpha   90.00
_cell.angle_beta   90.00
_cell.angle_gamma   90.00
#
_symmetry.space_group_name_H-M   'P 1'
#
loop_
_entity.id
_entity.type
_entity.pdbx_description
1 polymer ?
#
loop_
_entity_poly.entity_id
_entity_poly.type
_entity_poly.pdbx_seq_one_letter_code
_entity_poly.pdbx_strand_id
1 'polypeptide(L)' 'MTGKRFGRVLKTLRTAKAMGLRELAKKAKVPPGYLAELEAGKKRNPSLDVLKRLAKALGVPVTELLE' A
#
# COMPACT_ATOMS: atom_id res chain seq x y z
N MET A 1 0.37 -13.21 6.31
CA MET A 1 0.55 -11.74 6.29
C MET A 1 -0.28 -11.10 7.39
N THR A 2 0.32 -10.26 8.20
CA THR A 2 -0.41 -9.51 9.23
C THR A 2 -0.64 -8.10 8.74
N GLY A 3 -1.68 -7.42 9.27
CA GLY A 3 -1.97 -6.04 8.89
C GLY A 3 -0.81 -5.10 9.18
N LYS A 4 -0.13 -5.29 10.32
CA LYS A 4 0.99 -4.43 10.69
C LYS A 4 2.18 -4.63 9.76
N ARG A 5 2.50 -5.87 9.42
CA ARG A 5 3.62 -6.15 8.53
C ARG A 5 3.35 -5.60 7.13
N PHE A 6 2.15 -5.84 6.63
CA PHE A 6 1.75 -5.32 5.32
C PHE A 6 1.85 -3.80 5.30
N GLY A 7 1.31 -3.14 6.33
CA GLY A 7 1.34 -1.68 6.41
C GLY A 7 2.75 -1.13 6.43
N ARG A 8 3.65 -1.79 7.16
CA ARG A 8 5.05 -1.36 7.25
C ARG A 8 5.74 -1.50 5.90
N VAL A 9 5.55 -2.62 5.22
CA VAL A 9 6.14 -2.84 3.89
C VAL A 9 5.62 -1.80 2.91
N LEU A 10 4.32 -1.56 2.94
CA LEU A 10 3.68 -0.58 2.07
C LEU A 10 4.27 0.81 2.28
N LYS A 11 4.38 1.25 3.52
CA LYS A 11 4.93 2.56 3.85
C LYS A 11 6.41 2.65 3.45
N THR A 12 7.17 1.59 3.70
CA THR A 12 8.60 1.55 3.35
C THR A 12 8.79 1.69 1.84
N LEU A 13 8.01 0.95 1.05
CA LEU A 13 8.11 1.05 -0.40
C LEU A 13 7.70 2.43 -0.89
N ARG A 14 6.63 2.99 -0.32
CA ARG A 14 6.16 4.31 -0.70
C ARG A 14 7.21 5.38 -0.44
N THR A 15 7.80 5.37 0.75
CA THR A 15 8.80 6.38 1.09
C THR A 15 10.09 6.20 0.31
N ALA A 16 10.46 4.94 0.02
CA ALA A 16 11.63 4.66 -0.83
C ALA A 16 11.45 5.22 -2.24
N LYS A 17 10.21 5.31 -2.71
CA LYS A 17 9.89 5.89 -4.02
C LYS A 17 9.66 7.41 -3.93
N ALA A 18 9.90 8.00 -2.78
CA ALA A 18 9.70 9.43 -2.52
C ALA A 18 8.28 9.89 -2.83
N MET A 19 7.29 9.05 -2.55
CA MET A 19 5.88 9.35 -2.79
C MET A 19 5.19 9.79 -1.51
N GLY A 20 4.37 10.84 -1.60
CA GLY A 20 3.50 11.20 -0.51
C GLY A 20 2.32 10.24 -0.42
N LEU A 21 1.67 10.21 0.76
CA LEU A 21 0.52 9.34 0.98
C LEU A 21 -0.60 9.61 -0.03
N ARG A 22 -0.94 10.89 -0.21
CA ARG A 22 -2.01 11.26 -1.14
C ARG A 22 -1.63 10.96 -2.58
N GLU A 23 -0.36 11.08 -2.90
CA GLU A 23 0.12 10.78 -4.26
C GLU A 23 -0.08 9.30 -4.57
N LEU A 24 0.33 8.43 -3.66
CA LEU A 24 0.13 6.99 -3.86
C LEU A 24 -1.35 6.65 -3.92
N ALA A 25 -2.14 7.22 -3.01
CA ALA A 25 -3.59 6.97 -2.99
C ALA A 25 -4.23 7.33 -4.33
N LYS A 26 -3.84 8.47 -4.88
CA LYS A 26 -4.37 8.92 -6.16
C LYS A 26 -3.96 7.97 -7.29
N LYS A 27 -2.68 7.57 -7.32
CA LYS A 27 -2.20 6.66 -8.36
C LYS A 27 -2.85 5.29 -8.27
N ALA A 28 -3.07 4.80 -7.05
CA ALA A 28 -3.69 3.50 -6.84
C ALA A 28 -5.22 3.56 -6.87
N LYS A 29 -5.79 4.77 -6.98
CA LYS A 29 -7.23 4.98 -7.01
C LYS A 29 -7.92 4.45 -5.75
N VAL A 30 -7.35 4.77 -4.59
CA VAL A 30 -7.93 4.44 -3.29
C VAL A 30 -8.06 5.72 -2.47
N PRO A 31 -9.01 5.78 -1.52
CA PRO A 31 -9.11 6.95 -0.65
C PRO A 31 -7.86 7.12 0.22
N PRO A 32 -7.36 8.34 0.41
CA PRO A 32 -6.17 8.54 1.25
C PRO A 32 -6.34 8.05 2.69
N GLY A 33 -7.53 8.23 3.28
CA GLY A 33 -7.79 7.73 4.63
C GLY A 33 -7.68 6.22 4.72
N TYR A 34 -8.17 5.52 3.69
CA TYR A 34 -8.06 4.07 3.64
C TYR A 34 -6.59 3.65 3.54
N LEU A 35 -5.81 4.33 2.69
CA LEU A 35 -4.39 4.03 2.56
C LEU A 35 -3.65 4.26 3.88
N ALA A 36 -3.98 5.35 4.59
CA ALA A 36 -3.39 5.63 5.88
C ALA A 36 -3.68 4.51 6.88
N GLU A 37 -4.91 3.98 6.86
CA GLU A 37 -5.26 2.86 7.74
C GLU A 37 -4.54 1.58 7.37
N LEU A 38 -4.32 1.34 6.08
CA LEU A 38 -3.52 0.19 5.64
C LEU A 38 -2.10 0.30 6.15
N GLU A 39 -1.48 1.47 6.03
CA GLU A 39 -0.11 1.68 6.50
C GLU A 39 0.00 1.58 8.01
N ALA A 40 -1.04 1.97 8.73
CA ALA A 40 -1.06 1.88 10.19
C ALA A 40 -1.36 0.48 10.71
N GLY A 41 -1.68 -0.45 9.81
CA GLY A 41 -2.02 -1.82 10.20
C GLY A 41 -3.42 -1.97 10.76
N LYS A 42 -4.28 -0.97 10.58
CA LYS A 42 -5.66 -1.01 11.09
C LYS A 42 -6.60 -1.79 10.17
N LYS A 43 -6.26 -1.91 8.92
CA LYS A 43 -7.02 -2.71 7.96
C LYS A 43 -6.25 -3.98 7.64
N ARG A 44 -6.97 -5.07 7.56
CA ARG A 44 -6.40 -6.37 7.19
C ARG A 44 -6.92 -6.79 5.83
N ASN A 45 -6.14 -7.60 5.17
CA ASN A 45 -6.60 -8.29 3.97
C ASN A 45 -7.21 -7.35 2.93
N PRO A 46 -6.43 -6.38 2.42
CA PRO A 46 -6.91 -5.62 1.28
C PRO A 46 -7.24 -6.58 0.15
N SER A 47 -8.22 -6.24 -0.67
CA SER A 47 -8.61 -7.10 -1.79
C SER A 47 -7.44 -7.27 -2.75
N LEU A 48 -7.47 -8.36 -3.53
CA LEU A 48 -6.45 -8.59 -4.54
C LEU A 48 -6.40 -7.44 -5.54
N ASP A 49 -7.56 -6.87 -5.87
CA ASP A 49 -7.62 -5.72 -6.76
C ASP A 49 -6.87 -4.53 -6.19
N VAL A 50 -7.06 -4.23 -4.90
CA VAL A 50 -6.35 -3.13 -4.24
C VAL A 50 -4.85 -3.41 -4.21
N LEU A 51 -4.45 -4.64 -3.89
CA LEU A 51 -3.04 -5.03 -3.89
C LEU A 51 -2.40 -4.81 -5.27
N LYS A 52 -3.07 -5.21 -6.32
CA LYS A 52 -2.57 -5.02 -7.68
C LYS A 52 -2.43 -3.55 -8.04
N ARG A 53 -3.42 -2.73 -7.64
CA ARG A 53 -3.36 -1.30 -7.92
C ARG A 53 -2.24 -0.61 -7.17
N LEU A 54 -2.02 -0.99 -5.90
CA LEU A 54 -0.92 -0.45 -5.11
C LEU A 54 0.43 -0.85 -5.69
N ALA A 55 0.59 -2.12 -6.05
CA ALA A 55 1.84 -2.60 -6.63
C ALA A 55 2.15 -1.87 -7.94
N LYS A 56 1.15 -1.71 -8.78
CA LYS A 56 1.33 -1.00 -10.05
C LYS A 56 1.71 0.46 -9.82
N ALA A 57 1.05 1.11 -8.87
CA ALA A 57 1.34 2.51 -8.56
C ALA A 57 2.74 2.69 -8.00
N LEU A 58 3.24 1.71 -7.25
CA LEU A 58 4.59 1.72 -6.69
C LEU A 58 5.65 1.23 -7.68
N GLY A 59 5.23 0.60 -8.78
CA GLY A 59 6.17 0.07 -9.75
C GLY A 59 6.89 -1.19 -9.27
N VAL A 60 6.24 -2.00 -8.44
CA VAL A 60 6.82 -3.23 -7.89
C VAL A 60 5.91 -4.42 -8.16
N PRO A 61 6.46 -5.64 -8.15
CA PRO A 61 5.61 -6.83 -8.23
C PRO A 61 4.72 -6.95 -7.00
N VAL A 62 3.53 -7.52 -7.18
CA VAL A 62 2.60 -7.75 -6.07
C VAL A 62 3.28 -8.56 -4.96
N THR A 63 4.17 -9.49 -5.33
CA THR A 63 4.87 -10.32 -4.35
C THR A 63 5.65 -9.52 -3.32
N GLU A 64 6.13 -8.33 -3.66
CA GLU A 64 6.83 -7.49 -2.70
C GLU A 64 5.91 -6.97 -1.61
N LEU A 65 4.62 -6.86 -1.88
CA LEU A 65 3.65 -6.44 -0.88
C LEU A 65 3.20 -7.59 0.01
N LEU A 66 3.43 -8.83 -0.41
CA LEU A 66 2.93 -10.01 0.28
C LEU A 66 3.94 -10.62 1.24
N GLU A 67 5.12 -10.07 1.33
CA GLU A 67 6.14 -10.57 2.25
C GLU A 67 5.90 -10.13 3.71
#